data_f1ea0febdb71752820a76180dec760a7
#
_entry.id   f1ea0febdb71752820a76180dec760a7
#
_cell.length_a   1.000
_cell.length_b   1.000
_cell.length_c   1.000
_cell.angle_alpha   90.00
_cell.angle_beta   90.00
_cell.angle_gamma   90.00
#
_symmetry.space_group_name_H-M   'P 1'
#
loop_
_entity.id
_entity.type
_entity.pdbx_description
1 polymer ?
#
loop_
_entity_poly.entity_id
_entity_poly.type
_entity_poly.pdbx_seq_one_letter_code
_entity_poly.pdbx_strand_id
1 'polypeptide(L)'
;MEIVRKSRGQAGIFSRRGFLTGAGMTCVYAALAPLAFPRFAAAQNLGDYPFSLGVASGDPTSTGVVLWTRLAPQPLEGGGMPDRPMAVSWQVATDEHMSDVVRRGGALATPELGHSVHVEVGGLKPSRPYWYQFKVGNEVSPIGRTRTAPAPGSAEDLTFAFVSCQHYGNGYYYAHRHLAQEDLDFAVHLGDYIYEGPASSTIGRSHLPTHEITTIEDYRIRYGLYKSDSDLQAVHAAFPWVMTWDDHETENDYAGFIPENPADPADNQPDFAARRARAYQVYYEHMPLRAAQLPVGPSLQLYRRVAFGDRLLVHVLDTRQYRSHRAPAGCALADRVDGYCPSALDPSRTIEGAAQQAWLLDGLGGSTTNWNVLANQVPFAPNDTNADPLIRTFGGEKWDGYPLDRKVILDFLKERSITNTVVITGDVHQNFVRNVPPDYVNLDAAPVATEFVGTSISTGGDRTLTTVFGGNANNPHLRFQNNNHGYVRCSVGENLWRSDYRVVPAVTQSDDGGVSTIASFVVDRAQPGALLA
;
A
#
# COMPACT_ATOMS: atom_id res chain seq x y z
N MET A 1 -40.18 2.77 52.54
CA MET A 1 -40.89 2.75 51.28
C MET A 1 -40.45 4.00 50.52
N GLU A 2 -39.28 3.91 49.87
CA GLU A 2 -38.67 5.00 49.12
C GLU A 2 -38.18 4.42 47.79
N ILE A 3 -38.63 5.06 46.71
CA ILE A 3 -38.42 4.63 45.34
C ILE A 3 -37.09 5.25 44.83
N VAL A 4 -36.10 4.42 44.58
CA VAL A 4 -34.85 4.82 43.93
C VAL A 4 -35.06 4.84 42.42
N ARG A 5 -35.06 6.03 41.82
CA ARG A 5 -35.01 6.24 40.37
C ARG A 5 -33.60 6.00 39.84
N LYS A 6 -33.42 4.99 38.99
CA LYS A 6 -32.23 4.82 38.16
C LYS A 6 -32.26 5.81 36.98
N SER A 7 -31.29 6.69 36.91
CA SER A 7 -31.02 7.49 35.73
C SER A 7 -30.37 6.63 34.65
N ARG A 8 -31.01 6.47 33.49
CA ARG A 8 -30.42 5.91 32.27
C ARG A 8 -29.59 7.01 31.59
N GLY A 9 -28.26 6.83 31.49
CA GLY A 9 -27.41 7.60 30.64
C GLY A 9 -27.74 7.29 29.17
N GLN A 10 -28.12 8.31 28.44
CA GLN A 10 -28.26 8.23 26.99
C GLN A 10 -26.86 8.26 26.36
N ALA A 11 -26.46 7.15 25.71
CA ALA A 11 -25.38 7.13 24.77
C ALA A 11 -25.84 7.90 23.51
N GLY A 12 -25.21 9.03 23.23
CA GLY A 12 -25.49 9.82 22.03
C GLY A 12 -25.08 9.05 20.78
N ILE A 13 -26.07 8.64 20.01
CA ILE A 13 -25.86 8.04 18.68
C ILE A 13 -25.57 9.21 17.73
N PHE A 14 -24.32 9.37 17.32
CA PHE A 14 -23.96 10.28 16.23
C PHE A 14 -24.60 9.77 14.93
N SER A 15 -25.56 10.51 14.40
CA SER A 15 -26.24 10.15 13.16
C SER A 15 -25.41 10.61 11.95
N ARG A 16 -25.38 9.79 10.89
CA ARG A 16 -24.74 10.09 9.60
C ARG A 16 -25.14 11.45 8.99
N ARG A 17 -26.28 11.99 9.36
CA ARG A 17 -26.78 13.30 8.88
C ARG A 17 -26.09 14.51 9.50
N GLY A 18 -25.62 14.44 10.74
CA GLY A 18 -24.97 15.57 11.41
C GLY A 18 -23.53 15.80 10.92
N PHE A 19 -22.84 14.77 10.48
CA PHE A 19 -21.47 14.85 9.95
C PHE A 19 -21.45 15.39 8.50
N LEU A 20 -22.47 15.06 7.71
CA LEU A 20 -22.58 15.51 6.31
C LEU A 20 -22.85 17.01 6.17
N THR A 21 -23.33 17.71 7.20
CA THR A 21 -23.53 19.16 7.16
C THR A 21 -22.27 19.97 7.40
N GLY A 22 -21.23 19.42 8.06
CA GLY A 22 -19.93 20.07 8.23
C GLY A 22 -18.92 19.73 7.12
N ALA A 23 -18.91 18.46 6.67
CA ALA A 23 -18.02 17.97 5.61
C ALA A 23 -18.59 18.17 4.20
N GLY A 24 -19.89 18.38 4.07
CA GLY A 24 -20.59 18.53 2.79
C GLY A 24 -20.24 19.78 1.97
N MET A 25 -19.49 20.72 2.54
CA MET A 25 -19.03 21.90 1.78
C MET A 25 -17.75 21.68 0.96
N THR A 26 -16.98 20.64 1.20
CA THR A 26 -15.71 20.43 0.50
C THR A 26 -15.81 19.54 -0.73
N CYS A 27 -16.77 18.63 -0.81
CA CYS A 27 -16.92 17.70 -1.92
C CYS A 27 -17.77 18.22 -3.11
N VAL A 28 -18.53 19.30 -2.94
CA VAL A 28 -19.45 19.81 -4.00
C VAL A 28 -18.74 20.67 -5.05
N TYR A 29 -17.51 21.10 -4.83
CA TYR A 29 -16.79 22.00 -5.75
C TYR A 29 -16.06 21.30 -6.92
N ALA A 30 -15.96 19.98 -6.94
CA ALA A 30 -15.29 19.28 -8.04
C ALA A 30 -16.16 19.03 -9.28
N ALA A 31 -17.48 19.20 -9.20
CA ALA A 31 -18.41 18.80 -10.25
C ALA A 31 -19.19 19.94 -10.95
N LEU A 32 -19.02 21.20 -10.57
CA LEU A 32 -19.79 22.31 -11.14
C LEU A 32 -18.89 23.40 -11.74
N ALA A 33 -18.89 23.45 -13.07
CA ALA A 33 -18.70 24.56 -14.02
C ALA A 33 -17.56 25.59 -13.75
N PRO A 34 -17.09 26.32 -14.77
CA PRO A 34 -16.05 27.33 -14.64
C PRO A 34 -16.56 28.54 -13.85
N LEU A 35 -16.66 28.42 -12.55
CA LEU A 35 -16.80 29.59 -11.68
C LEU A 35 -15.45 30.31 -11.73
N ALA A 36 -15.51 31.57 -12.14
CA ALA A 36 -14.39 32.49 -12.08
C ALA A 36 -13.80 32.46 -10.66
N PHE A 37 -12.68 31.74 -10.48
CA PHE A 37 -11.92 31.84 -9.24
C PHE A 37 -11.57 33.32 -9.05
N PRO A 38 -11.90 33.92 -7.89
CA PRO A 38 -11.45 35.27 -7.61
C PRO A 38 -9.93 35.28 -7.82
N ARG A 39 -9.41 36.34 -8.45
CA ARG A 39 -7.97 36.58 -8.58
C ARG A 39 -7.37 36.70 -7.18
N PHE A 40 -7.08 35.60 -6.53
CA PHE A 40 -6.25 35.56 -5.30
C PHE A 40 -4.76 35.70 -5.69
N ALA A 41 -4.45 36.81 -6.33
CA ALA A 41 -3.08 37.17 -6.62
C ALA A 41 -2.62 38.23 -5.60
N ALA A 42 -2.62 37.87 -4.33
CA ALA A 42 -1.68 38.50 -3.41
C ALA A 42 -0.45 37.60 -3.38
N ALA A 43 0.71 38.13 -3.69
CA ALA A 43 1.98 37.44 -3.50
C ALA A 43 2.05 36.96 -2.05
N GLN A 44 1.79 35.68 -1.80
CA GLN A 44 1.89 35.11 -0.47
C GLN A 44 3.35 34.72 -0.31
N ASN A 45 4.07 35.53 0.50
CA ASN A 45 5.40 35.13 0.94
C ASN A 45 5.21 34.00 1.96
N LEU A 46 5.49 32.76 1.55
CA LEU A 46 5.34 31.55 2.36
C LEU A 46 6.60 31.25 3.20
N GLY A 47 7.62 32.14 3.15
CA GLY A 47 8.91 31.90 3.77
C GLY A 47 9.75 30.92 2.95
N ASP A 48 9.75 29.66 3.38
CA ASP A 48 10.49 28.58 2.69
C ASP A 48 9.65 27.95 1.56
N TYR A 49 10.32 27.16 0.72
CA TYR A 49 9.71 26.48 -0.43
C TYR A 49 8.60 25.49 -0.03
N PRO A 50 7.35 25.68 -0.45
CA PRO A 50 6.22 24.94 0.11
C PRO A 50 6.07 23.50 -0.42
N PHE A 51 6.61 23.17 -1.59
CA PHE A 51 6.50 21.84 -2.19
C PHE A 51 7.66 20.92 -1.81
N SER A 52 8.14 21.03 -0.57
CA SER A 52 9.31 20.32 -0.04
C SER A 52 9.18 18.79 -0.07
N LEU A 53 7.96 18.26 -0.11
CA LEU A 53 7.65 16.83 -0.15
C LEU A 53 7.37 16.31 -1.57
N GLY A 54 7.61 17.13 -2.60
CA GLY A 54 7.47 16.76 -4.00
C GLY A 54 6.01 16.62 -4.44
N VAL A 55 5.82 15.80 -5.47
CA VAL A 55 4.52 15.51 -6.10
C VAL A 55 4.36 14.01 -6.31
N ALA A 56 3.12 13.55 -6.39
CA ALA A 56 2.79 12.16 -6.71
C ALA A 56 1.49 12.09 -7.52
N SER A 57 1.26 10.96 -8.19
CA SER A 57 -0.01 10.64 -8.79
C SER A 57 -0.43 9.21 -8.47
N GLY A 58 -1.72 8.90 -8.53
CA GLY A 58 -2.20 7.57 -8.19
C GLY A 58 -3.57 7.23 -8.74
N ASP A 59 -3.96 5.99 -8.48
CA ASP A 59 -5.25 5.40 -8.85
C ASP A 59 -5.68 5.74 -10.30
N PRO A 60 -4.86 5.40 -11.31
CA PRO A 60 -5.15 5.72 -12.69
C PRO A 60 -6.42 5.01 -13.17
N THR A 61 -7.23 5.73 -13.93
CA THR A 61 -8.34 5.19 -14.72
C THR A 61 -8.07 5.42 -16.19
N SER A 62 -8.90 4.88 -17.07
CA SER A 62 -8.75 5.12 -18.52
C SER A 62 -8.91 6.60 -18.92
N THR A 63 -9.53 7.41 -18.07
CA THR A 63 -9.82 8.82 -18.40
C THR A 63 -9.35 9.80 -17.33
N GLY A 64 -8.60 9.34 -16.33
CA GLY A 64 -8.20 10.22 -15.22
C GLY A 64 -7.18 9.63 -14.28
N VAL A 65 -6.76 10.45 -13.33
CA VAL A 65 -5.75 10.12 -12.32
C VAL A 65 -5.93 11.04 -11.11
N VAL A 66 -5.49 10.61 -9.95
CA VAL A 66 -5.30 11.50 -8.80
C VAL A 66 -3.94 12.16 -8.90
N LEU A 67 -3.88 13.48 -8.73
CA LEU A 67 -2.65 14.24 -8.52
C LEU A 67 -2.55 14.66 -7.06
N TRP A 68 -1.37 14.55 -6.50
CA TRP A 68 -1.09 14.83 -5.11
C TRP A 68 0.11 15.76 -4.93
N THR A 69 0.01 16.65 -3.96
CA THR A 69 1.11 17.36 -3.31
C THR A 69 0.70 17.75 -1.88
N ARG A 70 1.64 18.22 -1.08
CA ARG A 70 1.38 18.81 0.23
C ARG A 70 2.19 20.08 0.39
N LEU A 71 1.56 21.15 0.86
CA LEU A 71 2.29 22.36 1.21
C LEU A 71 2.88 22.21 2.62
N ALA A 72 4.19 22.10 2.69
CA ALA A 72 4.92 21.90 3.94
C ALA A 72 6.32 22.52 3.86
N PRO A 73 6.44 23.87 3.96
CA PRO A 73 7.76 24.54 3.90
C PRO A 73 8.71 24.06 5.00
N GLN A 74 8.18 23.63 6.14
CA GLN A 74 8.94 23.08 7.27
C GLN A 74 8.38 21.72 7.69
N PRO A 75 8.58 20.65 6.87
CA PRO A 75 7.87 19.38 7.04
C PRO A 75 8.21 18.64 8.35
N LEU A 76 9.37 18.93 8.95
CA LEU A 76 9.82 18.34 10.21
C LEU A 76 9.46 19.18 11.46
N GLU A 77 8.78 20.31 11.25
CA GLU A 77 8.40 21.27 12.30
C GLU A 77 6.89 21.61 12.23
N GLY A 78 6.04 20.59 12.01
CA GLY A 78 4.58 20.77 11.93
C GLY A 78 4.08 21.28 10.57
N GLY A 79 4.95 21.37 9.55
CA GLY A 79 4.59 21.77 8.19
C GLY A 79 4.86 23.24 7.84
N GLY A 80 4.75 24.16 8.79
CA GLY A 80 5.11 25.59 8.59
C GLY A 80 4.08 26.42 7.82
N MET A 81 2.89 25.87 7.54
CA MET A 81 1.82 26.61 6.86
C MET A 81 0.94 27.38 7.86
N PRO A 82 0.38 28.55 7.45
CA PRO A 82 -0.56 29.28 8.29
C PRO A 82 -1.86 28.50 8.49
N ASP A 83 -2.51 28.67 9.65
CA ASP A 83 -3.79 28.04 9.99
C ASP A 83 -4.97 28.68 9.21
N ARG A 84 -4.94 28.51 7.89
CA ARG A 84 -5.99 28.92 6.96
C ARG A 84 -5.88 28.18 5.63
N PRO A 85 -7.00 28.02 4.88
CA PRO A 85 -6.95 27.44 3.54
C PRO A 85 -6.05 28.21 2.58
N MET A 86 -5.31 27.48 1.74
CA MET A 86 -4.44 28.03 0.71
C MET A 86 -4.93 27.59 -0.68
N ALA A 87 -5.09 28.55 -1.59
CA ALA A 87 -5.46 28.25 -2.96
C ALA A 87 -4.24 27.76 -3.75
N VAL A 88 -4.34 26.58 -4.33
CA VAL A 88 -3.33 25.94 -5.17
C VAL A 88 -3.89 25.77 -6.56
N SER A 89 -3.20 26.25 -7.57
CA SER A 89 -3.52 25.95 -8.98
C SER A 89 -2.73 24.74 -9.46
N TRP A 90 -3.30 24.01 -10.41
CA TRP A 90 -2.67 22.86 -11.02
C TRP A 90 -2.89 22.85 -12.53
N GLN A 91 -2.01 22.20 -13.26
CA GLN A 91 -2.11 21.98 -14.69
C GLN A 91 -1.58 20.61 -15.10
N VAL A 92 -2.12 20.09 -16.20
CA VAL A 92 -1.72 18.83 -16.83
C VAL A 92 -1.45 19.10 -18.31
N ALA A 93 -0.31 18.62 -18.80
CA ALA A 93 0.15 18.78 -20.18
C ALA A 93 0.43 17.43 -20.84
N THR A 94 0.54 17.42 -22.17
CA THR A 94 0.89 16.23 -22.96
C THR A 94 2.42 16.14 -23.21
N ASP A 95 3.19 17.09 -22.69
CA ASP A 95 4.64 17.15 -22.85
C ASP A 95 5.35 17.55 -21.54
N GLU A 96 6.61 17.15 -21.40
CA GLU A 96 7.44 17.36 -20.21
C GLU A 96 7.81 18.83 -19.95
N HIS A 97 7.69 19.68 -20.96
CA HIS A 97 7.95 21.12 -20.83
C HIS A 97 6.70 21.92 -20.45
N MET A 98 5.57 21.24 -20.20
CA MET A 98 4.28 21.85 -19.85
C MET A 98 3.80 22.87 -20.89
N SER A 99 4.14 22.69 -22.18
CA SER A 99 3.81 23.63 -23.26
C SER A 99 2.41 23.38 -23.86
N ASP A 100 1.94 22.12 -23.91
CA ASP A 100 0.60 21.73 -24.37
C ASP A 100 -0.31 21.35 -23.19
N VAL A 101 -0.82 22.36 -22.50
CA VAL A 101 -1.67 22.18 -21.32
C VAL A 101 -3.09 21.78 -21.71
N VAL A 102 -3.50 20.57 -21.39
CA VAL A 102 -4.81 19.98 -21.72
C VAL A 102 -5.84 20.10 -20.60
N ARG A 103 -5.40 20.23 -19.34
CA ARG A 103 -6.28 20.43 -18.16
C ARG A 103 -5.63 21.40 -17.19
N ARG A 104 -6.46 22.18 -16.52
CA ARG A 104 -6.04 23.07 -15.44
C ARG A 104 -7.20 23.30 -14.48
N GLY A 105 -6.88 23.67 -13.25
CA GLY A 105 -7.87 23.99 -12.24
C GLY A 105 -7.24 24.52 -10.95
N GLY A 106 -8.05 24.56 -9.91
CA GLY A 106 -7.63 24.95 -8.57
C GLY A 106 -8.12 23.96 -7.53
N ALA A 107 -7.44 23.93 -6.40
CA ALA A 107 -7.80 23.18 -5.20
C ALA A 107 -7.51 24.02 -3.96
N LEU A 108 -8.11 23.65 -2.83
CA LEU A 108 -7.80 24.24 -1.53
C LEU A 108 -6.97 23.25 -0.71
N ALA A 109 -5.81 23.69 -0.27
CA ALA A 109 -5.02 23.01 0.74
C ALA A 109 -5.46 23.55 2.11
N THR A 110 -6.03 22.70 2.97
CA THR A 110 -6.63 23.12 4.24
C THR A 110 -5.86 22.61 5.45
N PRO A 111 -5.85 23.36 6.58
CA PRO A 111 -5.15 22.94 7.80
C PRO A 111 -5.64 21.59 8.33
N GLU A 112 -6.95 21.30 8.22
CA GLU A 112 -7.59 20.08 8.72
C GLU A 112 -6.97 18.81 8.09
N LEU A 113 -6.50 18.93 6.84
CA LEU A 113 -5.80 17.85 6.11
C LEU A 113 -4.31 18.15 5.92
N GLY A 114 -3.69 18.84 6.89
CA GLY A 114 -2.25 19.13 6.87
C GLY A 114 -1.77 19.86 5.62
N HIS A 115 -2.63 20.63 4.97
CA HIS A 115 -2.40 21.32 3.69
C HIS A 115 -2.05 20.36 2.52
N SER A 116 -2.51 19.12 2.57
CA SER A 116 -2.45 18.21 1.41
C SER A 116 -3.43 18.62 0.32
N VAL A 117 -3.09 18.29 -0.91
CA VAL A 117 -3.90 18.56 -2.11
C VAL A 117 -4.11 17.26 -2.85
N HIS A 118 -5.38 16.90 -3.07
CA HIS A 118 -5.80 15.76 -3.88
C HIS A 118 -6.67 16.29 -5.00
N VAL A 119 -6.27 16.03 -6.24
CA VAL A 119 -7.02 16.46 -7.43
C VAL A 119 -7.36 15.26 -8.28
N GLU A 120 -8.64 14.93 -8.39
CA GLU A 120 -9.11 13.93 -9.33
C GLU A 120 -9.28 14.57 -10.72
N VAL A 121 -8.28 14.39 -11.57
CA VAL A 121 -8.30 14.89 -12.95
C VAL A 121 -9.03 13.89 -13.82
N GLY A 122 -10.02 14.36 -14.59
CA GLY A 122 -10.77 13.56 -15.54
C GLY A 122 -10.71 14.10 -16.97
N GLY A 123 -11.27 13.33 -17.92
CA GLY A 123 -11.38 13.70 -19.33
C GLY A 123 -10.04 13.65 -20.09
N LEU A 124 -9.09 12.88 -19.59
CA LEU A 124 -7.84 12.54 -20.28
C LEU A 124 -8.08 11.41 -21.29
N LYS A 125 -7.17 11.22 -22.24
CA LYS A 125 -7.22 10.08 -23.18
C LYS A 125 -6.57 8.85 -22.52
N PRO A 126 -7.04 7.63 -22.80
CA PRO A 126 -6.49 6.41 -22.23
C PRO A 126 -5.08 6.07 -22.78
N SER A 127 -4.33 5.22 -22.05
CA SER A 127 -3.02 4.70 -22.41
C SER A 127 -1.98 5.77 -22.74
N ARG A 128 -2.04 6.93 -22.09
CA ARG A 128 -1.15 8.06 -22.43
C ARG A 128 -0.40 8.60 -21.24
N PRO A 129 0.89 8.95 -21.42
CA PRO A 129 1.62 9.73 -20.46
C PRO A 129 1.11 11.19 -20.46
N TYR A 130 1.18 11.80 -19.27
CA TYR A 130 0.92 13.20 -19.03
C TYR A 130 1.93 13.73 -18.01
N TRP A 131 2.14 15.04 -18.02
CA TRP A 131 2.96 15.75 -17.04
C TRP A 131 2.10 16.74 -16.29
N TYR A 132 2.38 16.94 -15.02
CA TYR A 132 1.58 17.80 -14.18
C TYR A 132 2.44 18.63 -13.23
N GLN A 133 1.90 19.78 -12.82
CA GLN A 133 2.58 20.72 -11.94
C GLN A 133 1.55 21.48 -11.10
N PHE A 134 1.95 21.81 -9.86
CA PHE A 134 1.19 22.66 -8.96
C PHE A 134 1.84 24.03 -8.80
N LYS A 135 1.03 25.03 -8.38
CA LYS A 135 1.50 26.37 -8.11
C LYS A 135 0.72 26.99 -6.95
N VAL A 136 1.43 27.64 -6.01
CA VAL A 136 0.87 28.47 -4.94
C VAL A 136 1.63 29.78 -4.88
N GLY A 137 0.93 30.92 -4.98
CA GLY A 137 1.59 32.21 -5.11
C GLY A 137 2.52 32.26 -6.32
N ASN A 138 3.81 32.51 -6.08
CA ASN A 138 4.86 32.49 -7.11
C ASN A 138 5.62 31.16 -7.19
N GLU A 139 5.46 30.29 -6.18
CA GLU A 139 6.16 29.02 -6.10
C GLU A 139 5.50 27.95 -6.97
N VAL A 140 6.32 27.16 -7.67
CA VAL A 140 5.90 26.04 -8.51
C VAL A 140 6.51 24.75 -7.98
N SER A 141 5.75 23.65 -8.07
CA SER A 141 6.23 22.31 -7.72
C SER A 141 7.22 21.77 -8.77
N PRO A 142 7.95 20.69 -8.46
CA PRO A 142 8.53 19.86 -9.50
C PRO A 142 7.45 19.41 -10.50
N ILE A 143 7.87 19.05 -11.72
CA ILE A 143 6.99 18.43 -12.70
C ILE A 143 6.95 16.93 -12.41
N GLY A 144 5.73 16.39 -12.23
CA GLY A 144 5.52 14.96 -12.15
C GLY A 144 5.05 14.40 -13.49
N ARG A 145 5.40 13.14 -13.77
CA ARG A 145 4.86 12.34 -14.88
C ARG A 145 3.79 11.40 -14.34
N THR A 146 2.76 11.18 -15.11
CA THR A 146 1.70 10.21 -14.81
C THR A 146 1.26 9.50 -16.09
N ARG A 147 0.41 8.47 -15.96
CA ARG A 147 -0.17 7.76 -17.10
C ARG A 147 -1.60 7.33 -16.79
N THR A 148 -2.48 7.46 -17.76
CA THR A 148 -3.83 6.89 -17.69
C THR A 148 -3.80 5.40 -18.02
N ALA A 149 -4.70 4.63 -17.40
CA ALA A 149 -4.88 3.22 -17.71
C ALA A 149 -5.43 3.02 -19.15
N PRO A 150 -5.27 1.84 -19.74
CA PRO A 150 -5.95 1.45 -20.97
C PRO A 150 -7.46 1.50 -20.81
N ALA A 151 -8.17 1.75 -21.93
CA ALA A 151 -9.63 1.75 -21.94
C ALA A 151 -10.20 0.32 -21.81
N PRO A 152 -11.43 0.16 -21.28
CA PRO A 152 -12.15 -1.11 -21.40
C PRO A 152 -12.22 -1.54 -22.88
N GLY A 153 -12.00 -2.82 -23.15
CA GLY A 153 -11.87 -3.38 -24.49
C GLY A 153 -10.44 -3.33 -25.07
N SER A 154 -9.49 -2.65 -24.40
CA SER A 154 -8.07 -2.68 -24.75
C SER A 154 -7.34 -3.72 -23.92
N ALA A 155 -6.53 -4.54 -24.57
CA ALA A 155 -5.70 -5.56 -23.94
C ALA A 155 -4.20 -5.34 -24.25
N GLU A 156 -3.76 -4.09 -24.11
CA GLU A 156 -2.35 -3.71 -24.25
C GLU A 156 -1.48 -4.43 -23.20
N ASP A 157 -0.25 -4.80 -23.58
CA ASP A 157 0.72 -5.30 -22.61
C ASP A 157 1.09 -4.21 -21.62
N LEU A 158 1.32 -4.60 -20.37
CA LEU A 158 1.60 -3.70 -19.27
C LEU A 158 2.91 -4.04 -18.59
N THR A 159 3.59 -3.03 -18.10
CA THR A 159 4.75 -3.18 -17.22
C THR A 159 4.54 -2.38 -15.94
N PHE A 160 4.69 -3.02 -14.81
CA PHE A 160 4.62 -2.34 -13.51
C PHE A 160 5.65 -2.93 -12.54
N ALA A 161 5.85 -2.26 -11.42
CA ALA A 161 6.65 -2.80 -10.33
C ALA A 161 5.90 -2.70 -9.01
N PHE A 162 6.25 -3.57 -8.05
CA PHE A 162 5.78 -3.46 -6.69
C PHE A 162 6.92 -3.45 -5.68
N VAL A 163 6.68 -2.73 -4.58
CA VAL A 163 7.62 -2.45 -3.50
C VAL A 163 6.92 -2.47 -2.14
N SER A 164 7.69 -2.61 -1.07
CA SER A 164 7.24 -2.48 0.33
C SER A 164 8.41 -2.20 1.28
N CYS A 165 8.13 -1.87 2.53
CA CYS A 165 9.07 -1.98 3.64
C CYS A 165 10.31 -1.09 3.48
N GLN A 166 10.13 0.23 3.62
CA GLN A 166 11.16 1.23 3.36
C GLN A 166 11.64 1.94 4.64
N HIS A 167 12.16 1.21 5.63
CA HIS A 167 12.60 1.82 6.90
C HIS A 167 13.71 2.84 6.72
N TYR A 168 13.45 4.10 7.04
CA TYR A 168 14.33 5.26 6.77
C TYR A 168 15.71 5.13 7.40
N GLY A 169 15.80 4.64 8.62
CA GLY A 169 17.04 4.54 9.38
C GLY A 169 17.90 3.31 9.06
N ASN A 170 17.39 2.33 8.33
CA ASN A 170 18.09 1.09 8.05
C ASN A 170 18.87 1.09 6.74
N GLY A 171 18.54 1.97 5.79
CA GLY A 171 19.24 2.01 4.51
C GLY A 171 18.83 3.21 3.66
N TYR A 172 19.63 3.50 2.64
CA TYR A 172 19.31 4.46 1.59
C TYR A 172 18.30 3.87 0.60
N TYR A 173 17.58 4.72 -0.11
CA TYR A 173 16.50 4.33 -1.01
C TYR A 173 16.98 4.07 -2.46
N TYR A 174 18.15 3.43 -2.62
CA TYR A 174 18.75 3.15 -3.93
C TYR A 174 17.84 2.34 -4.85
N ALA A 175 17.05 1.40 -4.29
CA ALA A 175 16.07 0.67 -5.07
C ALA A 175 15.03 1.62 -5.71
N HIS A 176 14.59 2.66 -5.01
CA HIS A 176 13.71 3.69 -5.57
C HIS A 176 14.40 4.53 -6.65
N ARG A 177 15.69 4.86 -6.48
CA ARG A 177 16.48 5.57 -7.51
C ARG A 177 16.48 4.80 -8.84
N HIS A 178 16.73 3.50 -8.79
CA HIS A 178 16.73 2.65 -9.98
C HIS A 178 15.33 2.42 -10.53
N LEU A 179 14.34 2.22 -9.64
CA LEU A 179 12.95 2.08 -10.03
C LEU A 179 12.44 3.31 -10.80
N ALA A 180 12.83 4.52 -10.40
CA ALA A 180 12.44 5.76 -11.07
C ALA A 180 12.96 5.85 -12.53
N GLN A 181 13.94 5.03 -12.92
CA GLN A 181 14.51 4.98 -14.26
C GLN A 181 13.93 3.86 -15.14
N GLU A 182 13.07 2.99 -14.57
CA GLU A 182 12.38 1.95 -15.34
C GLU A 182 11.30 2.58 -16.24
N ASP A 183 10.93 1.90 -17.32
CA ASP A 183 9.77 2.28 -18.14
C ASP A 183 8.55 1.47 -17.67
N LEU A 184 7.72 2.10 -16.83
CA LEU A 184 6.56 1.48 -16.22
C LEU A 184 5.27 2.24 -16.56
N ASP A 185 4.17 1.50 -16.58
CA ASP A 185 2.82 2.06 -16.67
C ASP A 185 2.32 2.57 -15.32
N PHE A 186 2.67 1.85 -14.23
CA PHE A 186 2.34 2.22 -12.85
C PHE A 186 3.26 1.51 -11.85
N ALA A 187 3.17 1.89 -10.59
CA ALA A 187 3.83 1.21 -9.48
C ALA A 187 2.83 0.87 -8.37
N VAL A 188 3.13 -0.16 -7.57
CA VAL A 188 2.31 -0.58 -6.41
C VAL A 188 3.16 -0.52 -5.15
N HIS A 189 2.65 0.10 -4.09
CA HIS A 189 3.25 0.03 -2.75
C HIS A 189 2.37 -0.83 -1.85
N LEU A 190 2.95 -1.87 -1.27
CA LEU A 190 2.21 -2.90 -0.54
C LEU A 190 2.22 -2.72 0.99
N GLY A 191 2.66 -1.56 1.47
CA GLY A 191 2.70 -1.23 2.89
C GLY A 191 4.09 -1.08 3.48
N ASP A 192 4.15 -0.74 4.78
CA ASP A 192 5.38 -0.34 5.46
C ASP A 192 6.05 0.87 4.78
N TYR A 193 5.22 1.84 4.40
CA TYR A 193 5.72 3.08 3.81
C TYR A 193 6.48 3.92 4.84
N ILE A 194 6.05 3.91 6.09
CA ILE A 194 6.77 4.45 7.25
C ILE A 194 6.90 3.35 8.32
N TYR A 195 7.71 3.61 9.34
CA TYR A 195 7.80 2.80 10.55
C TYR A 195 7.57 3.71 11.76
N GLU A 196 6.67 3.32 12.67
CA GLU A 196 6.20 4.12 13.80
C GLU A 196 7.18 4.14 14.96
N GLY A 197 8.04 3.12 15.06
CA GLY A 197 8.94 2.91 16.18
C GLY A 197 9.90 4.06 16.46
N PRO A 198 10.57 4.04 17.63
CA PRO A 198 11.48 5.11 18.05
C PRO A 198 12.70 5.24 17.14
N ALA A 199 13.55 6.22 17.46
CA ALA A 199 14.76 6.47 16.70
C ALA A 199 15.66 5.21 16.64
N SER A 200 15.91 4.75 15.42
CA SER A 200 16.79 3.63 15.10
C SER A 200 17.53 3.95 13.81
N SER A 201 18.84 3.71 13.79
CA SER A 201 19.64 3.96 12.61
C SER A 201 20.89 3.09 12.57
N THR A 202 21.16 2.54 11.40
CA THR A 202 22.42 1.84 11.09
C THR A 202 23.36 2.67 10.22
N ILE A 203 22.86 3.81 9.66
CA ILE A 203 23.56 4.63 8.67
C ILE A 203 23.61 6.12 9.03
N GLY A 204 23.27 6.50 10.29
CA GLY A 204 23.24 7.89 10.73
C GLY A 204 21.97 8.66 10.31
N ARG A 205 21.06 8.08 9.52
CA ARG A 205 19.71 8.59 9.25
C ARG A 205 18.79 8.07 10.34
N SER A 206 18.18 8.91 11.14
CA SER A 206 17.33 8.45 12.23
C SER A 206 15.91 8.95 12.12
N HIS A 207 14.99 8.27 12.76
CA HIS A 207 13.60 8.70 12.82
C HIS A 207 13.45 10.03 13.56
N LEU A 208 12.54 10.85 13.05
CA LEU A 208 11.96 12.01 13.73
C LEU A 208 10.43 11.84 13.74
N PRO A 209 9.76 12.11 14.85
CA PRO A 209 10.33 12.30 16.20
C PRO A 209 11.14 11.09 16.65
N THR A 210 11.95 11.24 17.69
CA THR A 210 12.85 10.17 18.19
C THR A 210 12.15 9.12 19.06
N HIS A 211 10.90 9.35 19.43
CA HIS A 211 10.02 8.42 20.15
C HIS A 211 9.09 7.71 19.17
N GLU A 212 8.39 6.71 19.64
CA GLU A 212 7.31 6.07 18.89
C GLU A 212 6.17 7.08 18.62
N ILE A 213 5.69 7.12 17.39
CA ILE A 213 4.71 8.10 16.96
C ILE A 213 3.28 7.70 17.36
N THR A 214 2.53 8.65 17.95
CA THR A 214 1.16 8.42 18.41
C THR A 214 0.22 9.59 18.16
N THR A 215 0.76 10.81 18.02
CA THR A 215 -0.02 12.01 17.75
C THR A 215 -0.11 12.31 16.26
N ILE A 216 -1.05 13.14 15.84
CA ILE A 216 -1.18 13.54 14.45
C ILE A 216 0.06 14.28 13.93
N GLU A 217 0.67 15.11 14.78
CA GLU A 217 1.91 15.83 14.48
C GLU A 217 3.07 14.86 14.30
N ASP A 218 3.20 13.84 15.18
CA ASP A 218 4.25 12.84 15.07
C ASP A 218 4.17 12.09 13.74
N TYR A 219 2.98 11.62 13.36
CA TYR A 219 2.76 10.97 12.07
C TYR A 219 3.10 11.91 10.90
N ARG A 220 2.68 13.18 10.96
CA ARG A 220 2.99 14.17 9.91
C ARG A 220 4.49 14.43 9.78
N ILE A 221 5.23 14.51 10.88
CA ILE A 221 6.69 14.67 10.89
C ILE A 221 7.34 13.40 10.32
N ARG A 222 6.89 12.20 10.73
CA ARG A 222 7.43 10.93 10.24
C ARG A 222 7.24 10.79 8.73
N TYR A 223 6.05 11.03 8.20
CA TYR A 223 5.83 11.06 6.75
C TYR A 223 6.63 12.15 6.05
N GLY A 224 6.74 13.33 6.66
CA GLY A 224 7.57 14.42 6.17
C GLY A 224 9.03 14.03 6.05
N LEU A 225 9.58 13.33 7.05
CA LEU A 225 10.94 12.82 7.04
C LEU A 225 11.17 11.84 5.87
N TYR A 226 10.31 10.86 5.70
CA TYR A 226 10.43 9.87 4.64
C TYR A 226 10.31 10.53 3.26
N LYS A 227 9.29 11.36 3.05
CA LYS A 227 9.06 12.05 1.78
C LYS A 227 10.06 13.18 1.48
N SER A 228 10.93 13.54 2.41
CA SER A 228 12.07 14.44 2.16
C SER A 228 13.24 13.73 1.45
N ASP A 229 13.21 12.40 1.33
CA ASP A 229 14.22 11.64 0.58
C ASP A 229 14.07 11.87 -0.94
N SER A 230 15.18 12.25 -1.59
CA SER A 230 15.18 12.62 -3.01
C SER A 230 14.87 11.45 -3.95
N ASP A 231 15.32 10.23 -3.61
CA ASP A 231 15.07 9.04 -4.42
C ASP A 231 13.60 8.62 -4.34
N LEU A 232 12.98 8.77 -3.14
CA LEU A 232 11.55 8.56 -2.95
C LEU A 232 10.71 9.62 -3.68
N GLN A 233 11.12 10.89 -3.67
CA GLN A 233 10.44 11.94 -4.45
C GLN A 233 10.53 11.67 -5.95
N ALA A 234 11.71 11.27 -6.44
CA ALA A 234 11.92 10.98 -7.86
C ALA A 234 11.00 9.85 -8.34
N VAL A 235 10.89 8.75 -7.60
CA VAL A 235 10.04 7.63 -8.00
C VAL A 235 8.54 7.95 -7.90
N HIS A 236 8.14 8.78 -6.92
CA HIS A 236 6.76 9.27 -6.84
C HIS A 236 6.39 10.18 -8.01
N ALA A 237 7.32 11.00 -8.46
CA ALA A 237 7.12 11.88 -9.61
C ALA A 237 7.15 11.14 -10.96
N ALA A 238 7.66 9.91 -11.03
CA ALA A 238 7.86 9.18 -12.28
C ALA A 238 6.63 8.42 -12.78
N PHE A 239 5.78 7.91 -11.86
CA PHE A 239 4.67 6.99 -12.20
C PHE A 239 3.42 7.27 -11.38
N PRO A 240 2.22 6.86 -11.89
CA PRO A 240 1.05 6.74 -11.03
C PRO A 240 1.18 5.51 -10.11
N TRP A 241 0.74 5.67 -8.87
CA TRP A 241 0.85 4.66 -7.81
C TRP A 241 -0.49 4.05 -7.45
N VAL A 242 -0.49 2.76 -7.16
CA VAL A 242 -1.55 2.06 -6.44
C VAL A 242 -1.04 1.80 -5.04
N MET A 243 -1.58 2.51 -4.05
CA MET A 243 -1.10 2.49 -2.68
C MET A 243 -1.98 1.61 -1.80
N THR A 244 -1.37 0.81 -0.93
CA THR A 244 -2.00 0.22 0.25
C THR A 244 -1.05 0.35 1.43
N TRP A 245 -1.58 0.21 2.65
CA TRP A 245 -0.78 0.15 3.88
C TRP A 245 -0.55 -1.30 4.31
N ASP A 246 0.35 -1.50 5.30
CA ASP A 246 0.38 -2.68 6.15
C ASP A 246 0.20 -2.23 7.62
N ASP A 247 0.97 -2.72 8.56
CA ASP A 247 0.82 -2.40 9.98
C ASP A 247 1.57 -1.12 10.39
N HIS A 248 2.80 -0.97 9.96
CA HIS A 248 3.69 0.10 10.43
C HIS A 248 3.22 1.53 10.10
N GLU A 249 2.27 1.70 9.20
CA GLU A 249 1.59 2.98 9.00
C GLU A 249 0.74 3.38 10.22
N THR A 250 0.45 2.41 11.11
CA THR A 250 -0.30 2.62 12.36
C THR A 250 0.51 2.15 13.56
N GLU A 251 0.76 0.84 13.66
CA GLU A 251 1.51 0.17 14.72
C GLU A 251 1.78 -1.28 14.33
N ASN A 252 2.99 -1.79 14.63
CA ASN A 252 3.39 -3.16 14.34
C ASN A 252 2.34 -4.19 14.75
N ASP A 253 2.04 -5.13 13.87
CA ASP A 253 1.15 -6.29 14.10
C ASP A 253 -0.26 -5.97 14.63
N TYR A 254 -0.73 -4.72 14.57
CA TYR A 254 -2.09 -4.40 15.02
C TYR A 254 -3.15 -5.17 14.23
N ALA A 255 -4.27 -5.46 14.89
CA ALA A 255 -5.39 -6.18 14.29
C ALA A 255 -6.72 -5.46 14.58
N GLY A 256 -7.28 -4.83 13.56
CA GLY A 256 -8.52 -4.08 13.74
C GLY A 256 -8.36 -2.94 14.77
N PHE A 257 -8.97 -3.11 15.93
CA PHE A 257 -8.90 -2.16 17.05
C PHE A 257 -8.01 -2.63 18.20
N ILE A 258 -7.20 -3.64 17.99
CA ILE A 258 -6.34 -4.24 19.01
C ILE A 258 -4.89 -4.00 18.64
N PRO A 259 -4.08 -3.36 19.50
CA PRO A 259 -2.65 -3.18 19.31
C PRO A 259 -1.92 -4.54 19.34
N GLU A 260 -0.64 -4.57 18.94
CA GLU A 260 0.18 -5.78 18.92
C GLU A 260 0.15 -6.52 20.26
N ASN A 261 0.39 -5.79 21.33
CA ASN A 261 0.46 -6.33 22.67
C ASN A 261 -0.45 -5.56 23.63
N PRO A 262 -1.76 -5.86 23.67
CA PRO A 262 -2.71 -5.13 24.49
C PRO A 262 -2.44 -5.25 26.01
N ALA A 263 -1.56 -6.13 26.43
CA ALA A 263 -1.13 -6.26 27.83
C ALA A 263 0.05 -5.36 28.18
N ASP A 264 0.76 -4.82 27.19
CA ASP A 264 1.86 -3.88 27.40
C ASP A 264 1.29 -2.46 27.61
N PRO A 265 1.61 -1.78 28.72
CA PRO A 265 1.19 -0.40 28.92
C PRO A 265 1.74 0.58 27.88
N ALA A 266 2.85 0.27 27.20
CA ALA A 266 3.39 1.08 26.12
C ALA A 266 2.54 0.99 24.86
N ASP A 267 2.05 -0.20 24.52
CA ASP A 267 1.19 -0.44 23.36
C ASP A 267 -0.29 -0.19 23.68
N ASN A 268 -0.70 -0.46 24.92
CA ASN A 268 -2.08 -0.26 25.38
C ASN A 268 -2.35 1.23 25.64
N GLN A 269 -2.25 2.04 24.59
CA GLN A 269 -2.73 3.41 24.61
C GLN A 269 -4.22 3.41 24.96
N PRO A 270 -4.69 4.27 25.88
CA PRO A 270 -6.06 4.23 26.38
C PRO A 270 -7.13 4.44 25.30
N ASP A 271 -6.73 4.78 24.08
CA ASP A 271 -7.62 4.90 22.93
C ASP A 271 -6.88 4.56 21.63
N PHE A 272 -6.66 3.26 21.38
CA PHE A 272 -6.05 2.79 20.12
C PHE A 272 -6.91 3.17 18.89
N ALA A 273 -8.23 3.28 19.04
CA ALA A 273 -9.09 3.77 17.97
C ALA A 273 -8.76 5.21 17.57
N ALA A 274 -8.39 6.08 18.52
CA ALA A 274 -7.96 7.43 18.21
C ALA A 274 -6.56 7.48 17.58
N ARG A 275 -5.62 6.62 18.00
CA ARG A 275 -4.32 6.45 17.33
C ARG A 275 -4.52 6.05 15.88
N ARG A 276 -5.32 5.02 15.63
CA ARG A 276 -5.66 4.54 14.29
C ARG A 276 -6.32 5.62 13.44
N ALA A 277 -7.24 6.42 14.00
CA ALA A 277 -7.87 7.53 13.29
C ALA A 277 -6.84 8.59 12.82
N ARG A 278 -5.89 8.94 13.70
CA ARG A 278 -4.79 9.86 13.38
C ARG A 278 -3.88 9.30 12.30
N ALA A 279 -3.46 8.04 12.43
CA ALA A 279 -2.63 7.34 11.46
C ALA A 279 -3.29 7.30 10.07
N TYR A 280 -4.56 6.91 9.98
CA TYR A 280 -5.31 6.84 8.73
C TYR A 280 -5.51 8.21 8.07
N GLN A 281 -5.75 9.25 8.89
CA GLN A 281 -5.83 10.61 8.37
C GLN A 281 -4.50 11.04 7.76
N VAL A 282 -3.39 10.82 8.45
CA VAL A 282 -2.07 11.25 7.97
C VAL A 282 -1.60 10.39 6.79
N TYR A 283 -1.96 9.10 6.75
CA TYR A 283 -1.76 8.28 5.56
C TYR A 283 -2.46 8.90 4.34
N TYR A 284 -3.75 9.24 4.46
CA TYR A 284 -4.48 9.91 3.39
C TYR A 284 -3.82 11.24 2.99
N GLU A 285 -3.42 12.06 3.97
CA GLU A 285 -2.74 13.35 3.72
C GLU A 285 -1.46 13.21 2.88
N HIS A 286 -0.81 12.02 2.86
CA HIS A 286 0.47 11.81 2.20
C HIS A 286 0.44 10.87 0.99
N MET A 287 -0.67 10.22 0.72
CA MET A 287 -0.81 9.28 -0.40
C MET A 287 -1.71 9.83 -1.51
N PRO A 288 -1.42 9.53 -2.80
CA PRO A 288 -2.22 9.99 -3.93
C PRO A 288 -3.53 9.19 -4.06
N LEU A 289 -4.37 9.27 -3.04
CA LEU A 289 -5.65 8.54 -2.93
C LEU A 289 -6.83 9.40 -3.40
N ARG A 290 -7.90 8.74 -3.84
CA ARG A 290 -9.15 9.41 -4.22
C ARG A 290 -9.92 9.92 -3.01
N ALA A 291 -10.82 10.87 -3.24
CA ALA A 291 -11.72 11.38 -2.21
C ALA A 291 -12.58 10.25 -1.58
N ALA A 292 -12.85 9.19 -2.32
CA ALA A 292 -13.57 8.01 -1.81
C ALA A 292 -12.83 7.30 -0.66
N GLN A 293 -11.51 7.46 -0.57
CA GLN A 293 -10.65 6.93 0.49
C GLN A 293 -10.43 7.93 1.64
N LEU A 294 -11.13 9.08 1.67
CA LEU A 294 -11.04 10.00 2.80
C LEU A 294 -11.51 9.28 4.08
N PRO A 295 -10.69 9.22 5.13
CA PRO A 295 -11.04 8.50 6.34
C PRO A 295 -12.21 9.14 7.09
N VAL A 296 -13.00 8.30 7.76
CA VAL A 296 -14.08 8.71 8.67
C VAL A 296 -13.76 8.16 10.05
N GLY A 297 -13.15 8.99 10.89
CA GLY A 297 -12.61 8.55 12.18
C GLY A 297 -11.57 7.42 11.99
N PRO A 298 -11.67 6.30 12.72
CA PRO A 298 -10.72 5.19 12.61
C PRO A 298 -11.00 4.23 11.44
N SER A 299 -11.72 4.66 10.41
CA SER A 299 -12.08 3.82 9.27
C SER A 299 -11.77 4.51 7.95
N LEU A 300 -11.21 3.76 7.01
CA LEU A 300 -10.91 4.19 5.65
C LEU A 300 -11.22 3.03 4.69
N GLN A 301 -11.99 3.27 3.64
CA GLN A 301 -12.27 2.28 2.60
C GLN A 301 -11.06 2.15 1.66
N LEU A 302 -10.04 1.36 2.06
CA LEU A 302 -8.80 1.24 1.28
C LEU A 302 -8.90 0.17 0.19
N TYR A 303 -9.51 -1.00 0.51
CA TYR A 303 -9.65 -2.06 -0.47
C TYR A 303 -10.52 -1.59 -1.65
N ARG A 304 -9.99 -1.79 -2.84
CA ARG A 304 -10.59 -1.32 -4.10
C ARG A 304 -10.07 -2.10 -5.29
N ARG A 305 -10.71 -1.91 -6.45
CA ARG A 305 -10.25 -2.46 -7.73
C ARG A 305 -9.68 -1.35 -8.60
N VAL A 306 -8.54 -1.62 -9.24
CA VAL A 306 -7.96 -0.74 -10.26
C VAL A 306 -7.84 -1.56 -11.54
N ALA A 307 -8.52 -1.12 -12.59
CA ALA A 307 -8.59 -1.83 -13.86
C ALA A 307 -7.66 -1.19 -14.91
N PHE A 308 -6.90 -2.02 -15.59
CA PHE A 308 -6.03 -1.64 -16.70
C PHE A 308 -6.53 -2.32 -17.99
N GLY A 309 -7.58 -1.75 -18.58
CA GLY A 309 -8.28 -2.31 -19.73
C GLY A 309 -8.81 -3.72 -19.45
N ASP A 310 -8.69 -4.58 -20.44
CA ASP A 310 -9.03 -6.01 -20.33
C ASP A 310 -7.80 -6.87 -19.99
N ARG A 311 -6.61 -6.23 -19.81
CA ARG A 311 -5.38 -6.94 -19.48
C ARG A 311 -5.30 -7.33 -18.02
N LEU A 312 -5.60 -6.41 -17.10
CA LEU A 312 -5.30 -6.58 -15.69
C LEU A 312 -6.35 -5.95 -14.78
N LEU A 313 -6.83 -6.70 -13.80
CA LEU A 313 -7.62 -6.20 -12.68
C LEU A 313 -6.84 -6.39 -11.38
N VAL A 314 -6.50 -5.28 -10.73
CA VAL A 314 -5.82 -5.28 -9.43
C VAL A 314 -6.87 -5.16 -8.32
N HIS A 315 -6.97 -6.20 -7.49
CA HIS A 315 -7.73 -6.20 -6.24
C HIS A 315 -6.77 -5.78 -5.12
N VAL A 316 -6.84 -4.53 -4.72
CA VAL A 316 -6.07 -3.99 -3.59
C VAL A 316 -6.76 -4.44 -2.32
N LEU A 317 -6.07 -5.19 -1.47
CA LEU A 317 -6.61 -5.70 -0.21
C LEU A 317 -6.21 -4.81 0.97
N ASP A 318 -6.91 -5.00 2.08
CA ASP A 318 -6.62 -4.44 3.39
C ASP A 318 -6.67 -5.58 4.41
N THR A 319 -5.52 -6.06 4.81
CA THR A 319 -5.38 -7.20 5.73
C THR A 319 -5.15 -6.76 7.18
N ARG A 320 -5.27 -5.47 7.50
CA ARG A 320 -5.06 -4.95 8.86
C ARG A 320 -6.33 -4.44 9.52
N GLN A 321 -7.13 -3.65 8.81
CA GLN A 321 -8.27 -2.94 9.39
C GLN A 321 -9.39 -3.87 9.89
N TYR A 322 -9.54 -5.04 9.27
CA TYR A 322 -10.67 -5.94 9.49
C TYR A 322 -10.28 -7.27 10.13
N ARG A 323 -8.98 -7.50 10.36
CA ARG A 323 -8.50 -8.79 10.85
C ARG A 323 -8.85 -9.03 12.31
N SER A 324 -9.11 -10.30 12.63
CA SER A 324 -9.12 -10.80 14.00
C SER A 324 -7.71 -10.70 14.59
N HIS A 325 -7.61 -10.44 15.90
CA HIS A 325 -6.30 -10.45 16.56
C HIS A 325 -5.55 -11.77 16.28
N ARG A 326 -4.22 -11.68 16.16
CA ARG A 326 -3.38 -12.85 15.86
C ARG A 326 -3.72 -14.03 16.78
N ALA A 327 -3.69 -15.25 16.25
CA ALA A 327 -3.83 -16.44 17.07
C ALA A 327 -2.68 -16.47 18.09
N PRO A 328 -2.93 -16.88 19.35
CA PRO A 328 -1.87 -17.03 20.33
C PRO A 328 -0.69 -17.78 19.72
N ALA A 329 0.49 -17.17 19.71
CA ALA A 329 1.72 -17.79 19.23
C ALA A 329 2.11 -18.90 20.22
N GLY A 330 2.01 -20.15 19.81
CA GLY A 330 2.52 -21.27 20.57
C GLY A 330 1.45 -22.07 21.30
N CYS A 331 0.97 -23.07 20.61
CA CYS A 331 0.43 -24.29 21.22
C CYS A 331 1.53 -25.36 21.21
N ALA A 332 1.42 -26.35 22.08
CA ALA A 332 2.31 -27.51 22.05
C ALA A 332 2.22 -28.23 20.69
N LEU A 333 3.31 -28.83 20.24
CA LEU A 333 3.31 -29.57 18.97
C LEU A 333 2.24 -30.68 18.94
N ALA A 334 2.01 -31.33 20.09
CA ALA A 334 1.01 -32.38 20.24
C ALA A 334 -0.44 -31.87 20.08
N ASP A 335 -0.69 -30.58 20.27
CA ASP A 335 -2.02 -29.98 20.15
C ASP A 335 -2.33 -29.47 18.75
N ARG A 336 -1.34 -29.46 17.85
CA ARG A 336 -1.51 -28.96 16.48
C ARG A 336 -2.35 -29.90 15.64
N VAL A 337 -3.20 -29.32 14.81
CA VAL A 337 -3.99 -30.01 13.78
C VAL A 337 -3.44 -29.59 12.42
N ASP A 338 -2.91 -30.53 11.67
CA ASP A 338 -2.27 -30.29 10.37
C ASP A 338 -1.21 -29.18 10.40
N GLY A 339 -0.50 -29.01 11.54
CA GLY A 339 0.50 -27.97 11.75
C GLY A 339 -0.01 -26.66 12.30
N TYR A 340 -1.33 -26.44 12.39
CA TYR A 340 -1.94 -25.24 12.93
C TYR A 340 -2.29 -25.37 14.40
N CYS A 341 -2.16 -24.29 15.15
CA CYS A 341 -2.77 -24.23 16.49
C CYS A 341 -4.30 -24.25 16.38
N PRO A 342 -5.04 -24.93 17.27
CA PRO A 342 -6.50 -24.99 17.24
C PRO A 342 -7.16 -23.60 17.20
N SER A 343 -6.57 -22.61 17.84
CA SER A 343 -7.04 -21.22 17.81
C SER A 343 -7.01 -20.60 16.41
N ALA A 344 -6.11 -21.01 15.53
CA ALA A 344 -6.06 -20.54 14.15
C ALA A 344 -7.16 -21.17 13.28
N LEU A 345 -7.71 -22.30 13.71
CA LEU A 345 -8.78 -23.05 13.03
C LEU A 345 -10.19 -22.65 13.48
N ASP A 346 -10.33 -21.57 14.27
CA ASP A 346 -11.62 -21.01 14.63
C ASP A 346 -12.28 -20.38 13.40
N PRO A 347 -13.47 -20.85 12.97
CA PRO A 347 -14.13 -20.34 11.76
C PRO A 347 -14.66 -18.91 11.88
N SER A 348 -14.65 -18.32 13.07
CA SER A 348 -15.00 -16.91 13.26
C SER A 348 -13.84 -15.95 12.95
N ARG A 349 -12.64 -16.49 12.80
CA ARG A 349 -11.44 -15.67 12.51
C ARG A 349 -11.39 -15.29 11.05
N THR A 350 -11.00 -14.05 10.80
CA THR A 350 -10.83 -13.50 9.47
C THR A 350 -9.63 -12.57 9.41
N ILE A 351 -8.98 -12.47 8.25
CA ILE A 351 -7.94 -11.50 7.96
C ILE A 351 -8.49 -10.30 7.17
N GLU A 352 -9.48 -10.51 6.34
CA GLU A 352 -10.03 -9.48 5.45
C GLU A 352 -11.45 -9.02 5.85
N GLY A 353 -12.09 -9.73 6.76
CA GLY A 353 -13.48 -9.46 7.14
C GLY A 353 -14.49 -9.90 6.07
N ALA A 354 -15.70 -10.27 6.50
CA ALA A 354 -16.71 -10.85 5.61
C ALA A 354 -17.11 -9.94 4.44
N ALA A 355 -17.13 -8.62 4.63
CA ALA A 355 -17.52 -7.68 3.57
C ALA A 355 -16.48 -7.60 2.47
N GLN A 356 -15.19 -7.54 2.82
CA GLN A 356 -14.09 -7.52 1.84
C GLN A 356 -13.97 -8.88 1.14
N GLN A 357 -14.11 -9.99 1.88
CA GLN A 357 -14.10 -11.33 1.29
C GLN A 357 -15.19 -11.49 0.22
N ALA A 358 -16.43 -11.14 0.54
CA ALA A 358 -17.52 -11.18 -0.41
C ALA A 358 -17.26 -10.29 -1.64
N TRP A 359 -16.72 -9.09 -1.42
CA TRP A 359 -16.31 -8.18 -2.48
C TRP A 359 -15.20 -8.78 -3.35
N LEU A 360 -14.20 -9.43 -2.75
CA LEU A 360 -13.09 -10.08 -3.49
C LEU A 360 -13.61 -11.21 -4.37
N LEU A 361 -14.41 -12.12 -3.80
CA LEU A 361 -14.97 -13.26 -4.54
C LEU A 361 -15.89 -12.82 -5.68
N ASP A 362 -16.72 -11.77 -5.46
CA ASP A 362 -17.52 -11.14 -6.52
C ASP A 362 -16.64 -10.62 -7.66
N GLY A 363 -15.53 -9.94 -7.33
CA GLY A 363 -14.60 -9.42 -8.31
C GLY A 363 -13.87 -10.49 -9.11
N LEU A 364 -13.40 -11.54 -8.43
CA LEU A 364 -12.75 -12.67 -9.09
C LEU A 364 -13.74 -13.43 -9.99
N GLY A 365 -14.95 -13.67 -9.50
CA GLY A 365 -15.98 -14.39 -10.26
C GLY A 365 -16.56 -13.60 -11.43
N GLY A 366 -16.57 -12.27 -11.35
CA GLY A 366 -17.07 -11.37 -12.40
C GLY A 366 -15.98 -10.85 -13.36
N SER A 367 -14.71 -11.13 -13.08
CA SER A 367 -13.60 -10.63 -13.90
C SER A 367 -13.55 -11.29 -15.28
N THR A 368 -13.39 -10.45 -16.30
CA THR A 368 -13.15 -10.87 -17.70
C THR A 368 -11.75 -10.53 -18.18
N THR A 369 -10.90 -9.99 -17.29
CA THR A 369 -9.53 -9.60 -17.65
C THR A 369 -8.62 -10.81 -17.86
N ASN A 370 -7.54 -10.62 -18.61
CA ASN A 370 -6.55 -11.69 -18.80
C ASN A 370 -5.93 -12.11 -17.45
N TRP A 371 -5.72 -11.18 -16.53
CA TRP A 371 -5.10 -11.45 -15.24
C TRP A 371 -5.86 -10.77 -14.08
N ASN A 372 -5.95 -11.49 -12.96
CA ASN A 372 -6.36 -10.96 -11.67
C ASN A 372 -5.14 -10.88 -10.76
N VAL A 373 -4.93 -9.73 -10.12
CA VAL A 373 -3.87 -9.54 -9.12
C VAL A 373 -4.49 -9.29 -7.76
N LEU A 374 -4.09 -10.07 -6.77
CA LEU A 374 -4.31 -9.76 -5.37
C LEU A 374 -3.11 -8.95 -4.87
N ALA A 375 -3.25 -7.63 -4.76
CA ALA A 375 -2.26 -6.77 -4.13
C ALA A 375 -2.49 -6.82 -2.61
N ASN A 376 -1.71 -7.65 -1.96
CA ASN A 376 -1.88 -8.10 -0.59
C ASN A 376 -0.63 -7.71 0.23
N GLN A 377 -0.78 -7.45 1.50
CA GLN A 377 0.32 -6.97 2.35
C GLN A 377 1.24 -8.13 2.75
N VAL A 378 0.67 -9.14 3.41
CA VAL A 378 1.39 -10.24 4.08
C VAL A 378 1.40 -11.52 3.23
N PRO A 379 2.41 -12.40 3.34
CA PRO A 379 2.48 -13.66 2.59
C PRO A 379 1.22 -14.49 2.65
N PHE A 380 0.74 -14.88 1.46
CA PHE A 380 -0.51 -15.60 1.25
C PHE A 380 -0.33 -17.13 1.27
N ALA A 381 0.68 -17.65 0.57
CA ALA A 381 0.95 -19.09 0.55
C ALA A 381 1.46 -19.59 1.92
N PRO A 382 1.11 -20.81 2.32
CA PRO A 382 1.57 -21.35 3.60
C PRO A 382 3.09 -21.43 3.68
N ASN A 383 3.63 -21.26 4.90
CA ASN A 383 5.04 -21.37 5.16
C ASN A 383 5.30 -22.21 6.43
N ASP A 384 5.70 -23.44 6.23
CA ASP A 384 6.11 -24.31 7.34
C ASP A 384 7.47 -23.87 7.86
N THR A 385 7.53 -23.51 9.13
CA THR A 385 8.71 -22.98 9.81
C THR A 385 9.52 -24.06 10.53
N ASN A 386 9.05 -25.32 10.55
CA ASN A 386 9.76 -26.42 11.21
C ASN A 386 10.94 -26.91 10.35
N ALA A 387 12.03 -27.25 11.01
CA ALA A 387 13.18 -27.86 10.33
C ALA A 387 13.02 -29.38 10.12
N ASP A 388 12.18 -30.05 10.95
CA ASP A 388 11.92 -31.47 10.85
C ASP A 388 10.79 -31.70 9.81
N PRO A 389 11.07 -32.43 8.70
CA PRO A 389 10.08 -32.68 7.66
C PRO A 389 8.90 -33.57 8.10
N LEU A 390 8.96 -34.17 9.25
CA LEU A 390 7.87 -34.95 9.84
C LEU A 390 6.93 -34.13 10.71
N ILE A 391 7.27 -32.87 10.99
CA ILE A 391 6.53 -32.00 11.89
C ILE A 391 6.18 -30.70 11.14
N ARG A 392 4.89 -30.41 11.01
CA ARG A 392 4.42 -29.14 10.44
C ARG A 392 4.20 -28.10 11.53
N THR A 393 4.63 -26.88 11.24
CA THR A 393 4.43 -25.73 12.15
C THR A 393 4.19 -24.47 11.34
N PHE A 394 2.96 -23.95 11.39
CA PHE A 394 2.58 -22.70 10.76
C PHE A 394 2.49 -21.57 11.80
N GLY A 395 2.78 -20.35 11.37
CA GLY A 395 2.69 -19.15 12.18
C GLY A 395 1.24 -18.72 12.50
N GLY A 396 1.07 -17.72 13.36
CA GLY A 396 -0.24 -17.23 13.76
C GLY A 396 -0.57 -15.82 13.32
N GLU A 397 0.33 -15.13 12.62
CA GLU A 397 0.20 -13.71 12.29
C GLU A 397 -0.25 -13.48 10.84
N LYS A 398 0.42 -14.03 9.85
CA LYS A 398 0.10 -13.86 8.41
C LYS A 398 -1.12 -14.71 8.03
N TRP A 399 -1.35 -14.97 6.76
CA TRP A 399 -2.44 -15.85 6.32
C TRP A 399 -2.41 -17.25 6.93
N ASP A 400 -1.28 -17.68 7.46
CA ASP A 400 -1.15 -18.90 8.24
C ASP A 400 -1.88 -18.83 9.60
N GLY A 401 -2.15 -17.65 10.12
CA GLY A 401 -3.03 -17.44 11.27
C GLY A 401 -4.53 -17.48 10.95
N TYR A 402 -4.89 -17.56 9.66
CA TYR A 402 -6.25 -17.50 9.16
C TYR A 402 -6.49 -18.54 8.04
N PRO A 403 -6.13 -19.82 8.27
CA PRO A 403 -6.13 -20.83 7.22
C PRO A 403 -7.51 -21.12 6.65
N LEU A 404 -8.58 -20.98 7.43
CA LEU A 404 -9.94 -21.20 6.96
C LEU A 404 -10.43 -20.04 6.07
N ASP A 405 -10.04 -18.83 6.38
CA ASP A 405 -10.33 -17.63 5.58
C ASP A 405 -9.63 -17.72 4.22
N ARG A 406 -8.33 -18.05 4.21
CA ARG A 406 -7.56 -18.33 2.99
C ARG A 406 -8.21 -19.44 2.16
N LYS A 407 -8.67 -20.52 2.81
CA LYS A 407 -9.30 -21.66 2.14
C LYS A 407 -10.53 -21.28 1.33
N VAL A 408 -11.34 -20.32 1.80
CA VAL A 408 -12.51 -19.83 1.06
C VAL A 408 -12.09 -19.28 -0.31
N ILE A 409 -11.01 -18.49 -0.37
CA ILE A 409 -10.48 -17.95 -1.64
C ILE A 409 -9.95 -19.07 -2.53
N LEU A 410 -9.17 -20.00 -1.97
CA LEU A 410 -8.57 -21.11 -2.74
C LEU A 410 -9.62 -22.06 -3.31
N ASP A 411 -10.63 -22.41 -2.52
CA ASP A 411 -11.77 -23.24 -2.96
C ASP A 411 -12.52 -22.52 -4.09
N PHE A 412 -12.78 -21.23 -3.97
CA PHE A 412 -13.45 -20.43 -5.00
C PHE A 412 -12.68 -20.42 -6.32
N LEU A 413 -11.36 -20.18 -6.26
CA LEU A 413 -10.51 -20.22 -7.47
C LEU A 413 -10.57 -21.60 -8.14
N LYS A 414 -10.47 -22.68 -7.35
CA LYS A 414 -10.51 -24.06 -7.83
C LYS A 414 -11.87 -24.41 -8.42
N GLU A 415 -12.97 -24.18 -7.71
CA GLU A 415 -14.33 -24.54 -8.13
C GLU A 415 -14.77 -23.79 -9.40
N ARG A 416 -14.33 -22.52 -9.52
CA ARG A 416 -14.62 -21.69 -10.70
C ARG A 416 -13.61 -21.84 -11.82
N SER A 417 -12.56 -22.66 -11.64
CA SER A 417 -11.46 -22.85 -12.61
C SER A 417 -10.80 -21.52 -13.01
N ILE A 418 -10.61 -20.60 -12.03
CA ILE A 418 -9.94 -19.32 -12.23
C ILE A 418 -8.42 -19.57 -12.14
N THR A 419 -7.74 -19.61 -13.28
CA THR A 419 -6.31 -19.97 -13.40
C THR A 419 -5.38 -18.77 -13.51
N ASN A 420 -5.92 -17.58 -13.72
CA ASN A 420 -5.22 -16.34 -14.05
C ASN A 420 -4.98 -15.43 -12.83
N THR A 421 -4.86 -16.01 -11.64
CA THR A 421 -4.67 -15.23 -10.40
C THR A 421 -3.21 -15.23 -9.98
N VAL A 422 -2.66 -14.03 -9.80
CA VAL A 422 -1.34 -13.78 -9.24
C VAL A 422 -1.49 -13.00 -7.94
N VAL A 423 -0.77 -13.40 -6.90
CA VAL A 423 -0.69 -12.69 -5.61
C VAL A 423 0.65 -11.97 -5.54
N ILE A 424 0.63 -10.67 -5.23
CA ILE A 424 1.83 -9.88 -4.96
C ILE A 424 1.81 -9.43 -3.50
N THR A 425 2.92 -9.63 -2.79
CA THR A 425 3.01 -9.37 -1.34
C THR A 425 4.34 -8.75 -0.93
N GLY A 426 4.39 -8.22 0.31
CA GLY A 426 5.56 -7.64 0.96
C GLY A 426 5.85 -8.24 2.35
N ASP A 427 6.00 -7.40 3.37
CA ASP A 427 6.08 -7.64 4.81
C ASP A 427 7.33 -8.39 5.30
N VAL A 428 7.73 -9.49 4.68
CA VAL A 428 8.77 -10.39 5.21
C VAL A 428 10.21 -9.99 4.89
N HIS A 429 10.43 -8.86 4.23
CA HIS A 429 11.75 -8.32 3.88
C HIS A 429 12.66 -9.30 3.11
N GLN A 430 12.06 -10.23 2.39
CA GLN A 430 12.72 -11.23 1.55
C GLN A 430 11.92 -11.48 0.28
N ASN A 431 12.63 -11.84 -0.77
CA ASN A 431 12.02 -12.28 -2.01
C ASN A 431 11.62 -13.75 -1.92
N PHE A 432 10.38 -14.07 -2.31
CA PHE A 432 9.95 -15.45 -2.52
C PHE A 432 9.14 -15.59 -3.81
N VAL A 433 9.20 -16.78 -4.40
CA VAL A 433 8.24 -17.25 -5.39
C VAL A 433 7.64 -18.54 -4.86
N ARG A 434 6.32 -18.59 -4.78
CA ARG A 434 5.59 -19.75 -4.30
C ARG A 434 4.45 -20.13 -5.24
N ASN A 435 4.32 -21.40 -5.50
CA ASN A 435 3.13 -21.95 -6.13
C ASN A 435 2.07 -22.15 -5.04
N VAL A 436 0.92 -21.51 -5.17
CA VAL A 436 -0.12 -21.54 -4.12
C VAL A 436 -0.94 -22.82 -4.26
N PRO A 437 -0.81 -23.78 -3.32
CA PRO A 437 -1.57 -25.03 -3.36
C PRO A 437 -3.05 -24.80 -3.02
N PRO A 438 -3.96 -25.68 -3.47
CA PRO A 438 -5.40 -25.55 -3.21
C PRO A 438 -5.80 -25.83 -1.75
N ASP A 439 -4.93 -26.49 -1.00
CA ASP A 439 -5.12 -26.78 0.42
C ASP A 439 -3.78 -26.80 1.17
N TYR A 440 -3.83 -26.86 2.49
CA TYR A 440 -2.62 -26.80 3.35
C TYR A 440 -2.07 -28.17 3.74
N VAL A 441 -2.82 -29.22 3.45
CA VAL A 441 -2.46 -30.58 3.80
C VAL A 441 -1.58 -31.17 2.71
N ASN A 442 -1.92 -30.91 1.45
CA ASN A 442 -1.19 -31.36 0.27
C ASN A 442 -0.47 -30.18 -0.42
N LEU A 443 0.68 -29.80 0.08
CA LEU A 443 1.50 -28.72 -0.49
C LEU A 443 2.11 -29.06 -1.87
N ASP A 444 2.11 -30.34 -2.28
CA ASP A 444 2.56 -30.81 -3.61
C ASP A 444 1.43 -30.79 -4.66
N ALA A 445 0.20 -30.47 -4.27
CA ALA A 445 -0.92 -30.40 -5.21
C ALA A 445 -0.67 -29.36 -6.31
N ALA A 446 -1.29 -29.56 -7.48
CA ALA A 446 -1.24 -28.58 -8.56
C ALA A 446 -1.73 -27.21 -8.05
N PRO A 447 -0.97 -26.12 -8.29
CA PRO A 447 -1.29 -24.81 -7.77
C PRO A 447 -2.57 -24.22 -8.38
N VAL A 448 -3.27 -23.38 -7.63
CA VAL A 448 -4.44 -22.62 -8.09
C VAL A 448 -4.11 -21.13 -8.32
N ALA A 449 -2.98 -20.66 -7.81
CA ALA A 449 -2.45 -19.32 -8.02
C ALA A 449 -0.92 -19.33 -7.92
N THR A 450 -0.30 -18.20 -8.21
CA THR A 450 1.14 -17.98 -8.03
C THR A 450 1.35 -16.77 -7.15
N GLU A 451 2.23 -16.86 -6.15
CA GLU A 451 2.62 -15.76 -5.29
C GLU A 451 4.04 -15.27 -5.59
N PHE A 452 4.18 -13.97 -5.76
CA PHE A 452 5.44 -13.24 -5.81
C PHE A 452 5.56 -12.34 -4.58
N VAL A 453 6.46 -12.66 -3.67
CA VAL A 453 6.77 -11.84 -2.50
C VAL A 453 7.96 -10.96 -2.85
N GLY A 454 7.78 -9.64 -2.74
CA GLY A 454 8.85 -8.67 -2.87
C GLY A 454 9.58 -8.49 -1.55
N THR A 455 10.87 -8.21 -1.67
CA THR A 455 11.72 -7.84 -0.53
C THR A 455 11.44 -6.41 -0.07
N SER A 456 12.18 -5.95 0.95
CA SER A 456 12.16 -4.56 1.40
C SER A 456 13.02 -3.65 0.52
N ILE A 457 12.66 -2.37 0.46
CA ILE A 457 13.51 -1.31 -0.10
C ILE A 457 14.78 -1.12 0.74
N SER A 458 14.65 -1.12 2.08
CA SER A 458 15.77 -0.80 2.98
C SER A 458 15.69 -1.45 4.36
N THR A 459 14.53 -2.01 4.74
CA THR A 459 14.29 -2.49 6.11
C THR A 459 15.23 -3.61 6.49
N GLY A 460 15.90 -3.45 7.62
CA GLY A 460 16.87 -4.41 8.18
C GLY A 460 18.32 -4.20 7.72
N GLY A 461 18.58 -3.21 6.82
CA GLY A 461 19.94 -2.91 6.34
C GLY A 461 20.63 -4.07 5.62
N ASP A 462 21.91 -3.92 5.34
CA ASP A 462 22.68 -4.97 4.67
C ASP A 462 22.76 -6.24 5.51
N ARG A 463 22.63 -7.39 4.84
CA ARG A 463 22.61 -8.74 5.43
C ARG A 463 23.57 -9.67 4.73
N THR A 464 23.88 -10.80 5.35
CA THR A 464 24.51 -11.91 4.64
C THR A 464 23.55 -12.42 3.56
N LEU A 465 23.94 -12.28 2.30
CA LEU A 465 23.10 -12.59 1.16
C LEU A 465 22.94 -14.11 1.00
N THR A 466 21.70 -14.53 0.79
CA THR A 466 21.35 -15.93 0.51
C THR A 466 20.43 -15.97 -0.72
N THR A 467 20.65 -16.98 -1.55
CA THR A 467 19.77 -17.27 -2.71
C THR A 467 19.55 -18.77 -2.77
N VAL A 468 18.28 -19.19 -2.81
CA VAL A 468 17.88 -20.59 -2.89
C VAL A 468 16.87 -20.75 -4.01
N PHE A 469 17.09 -21.70 -4.88
CA PHE A 469 16.14 -22.12 -5.91
C PHE A 469 15.51 -23.47 -5.52
N GLY A 470 14.20 -23.58 -5.74
CA GLY A 470 13.42 -24.77 -5.38
C GLY A 470 12.99 -24.79 -3.91
N GLY A 471 12.07 -25.71 -3.60
CA GLY A 471 11.56 -25.96 -2.27
C GLY A 471 12.42 -26.93 -1.46
N ASN A 472 12.01 -27.13 -0.23
CA ASN A 472 12.52 -28.17 0.67
C ASN A 472 11.37 -29.13 1.02
N ALA A 473 11.67 -30.16 1.83
CA ALA A 473 10.68 -31.17 2.21
C ALA A 473 9.44 -30.58 2.92
N ASN A 474 9.59 -29.47 3.63
CA ASN A 474 8.51 -28.80 4.37
C ASN A 474 7.74 -27.81 3.50
N ASN A 475 8.40 -27.22 2.52
CA ASN A 475 7.84 -26.20 1.61
C ASN A 475 8.11 -26.57 0.15
N PRO A 476 7.56 -27.68 -0.37
CA PRO A 476 7.83 -28.13 -1.74
C PRO A 476 7.28 -27.17 -2.81
N HIS A 477 6.30 -26.34 -2.45
CA HIS A 477 5.68 -25.33 -3.30
C HIS A 477 6.56 -24.05 -3.46
N LEU A 478 7.61 -23.89 -2.66
CA LEU A 478 8.59 -22.82 -2.80
C LEU A 478 9.41 -23.03 -4.09
N ARG A 479 9.61 -21.98 -4.86
CA ARG A 479 10.39 -21.96 -6.11
C ARG A 479 11.66 -21.15 -6.02
N PHE A 480 11.65 -20.11 -5.18
CA PHE A 480 12.77 -19.19 -5.02
C PHE A 480 12.69 -18.46 -3.69
N GLN A 481 13.85 -18.22 -3.11
CA GLN A 481 14.04 -17.36 -1.95
C GLN A 481 15.34 -16.58 -2.09
N ASN A 482 15.31 -15.28 -1.75
CA ASN A 482 16.49 -14.43 -1.71
C ASN A 482 16.25 -13.29 -0.72
N ASN A 483 17.32 -12.73 -0.11
CA ASN A 483 17.24 -11.67 0.89
C ASN A 483 17.96 -10.37 0.51
N ASN A 484 18.28 -10.15 -0.76
CA ASN A 484 18.71 -8.83 -1.23
C ASN A 484 17.57 -7.82 -1.16
N HIS A 485 17.90 -6.55 -0.97
CA HIS A 485 16.98 -5.43 -1.11
C HIS A 485 16.69 -5.13 -2.59
N GLY A 486 15.53 -4.53 -2.88
CA GLY A 486 15.16 -4.21 -4.25
C GLY A 486 13.66 -4.08 -4.47
N TYR A 487 13.21 -4.45 -5.67
CA TYR A 487 11.82 -4.44 -6.11
C TYR A 487 11.54 -5.57 -7.10
N VAL A 488 10.27 -5.83 -7.36
CA VAL A 488 9.88 -6.80 -8.39
C VAL A 488 9.23 -6.05 -9.55
N ARG A 489 9.79 -6.23 -10.76
CA ARG A 489 9.24 -5.71 -12.01
C ARG A 489 8.43 -6.79 -12.69
N CYS A 490 7.19 -6.46 -13.08
CA CYS A 490 6.25 -7.36 -13.72
C CYS A 490 5.95 -6.90 -15.15
N SER A 491 6.04 -7.82 -16.10
CA SER A 491 5.59 -7.63 -17.49
C SER A 491 4.41 -8.54 -17.75
N VAL A 492 3.28 -7.99 -18.19
CA VAL A 492 1.99 -8.68 -18.26
C VAL A 492 1.50 -8.68 -19.70
N GLY A 493 1.70 -9.80 -20.36
CA GLY A 493 1.18 -10.07 -21.71
C GLY A 493 -0.18 -10.79 -21.67
N GLU A 494 -0.70 -11.16 -22.84
CA GLU A 494 -2.00 -11.83 -22.95
C GLU A 494 -2.03 -13.18 -22.22
N ASN A 495 -1.02 -14.01 -22.46
CA ASN A 495 -0.97 -15.38 -21.96
C ASN A 495 0.21 -15.64 -21.03
N LEU A 496 1.12 -14.67 -20.90
CA LEU A 496 2.34 -14.83 -20.12
C LEU A 496 2.51 -13.64 -19.17
N TRP A 497 2.69 -13.96 -17.90
CA TRP A 497 3.17 -13.05 -16.87
C TRP A 497 4.65 -13.31 -16.63
N ARG A 498 5.46 -12.25 -16.49
CA ARG A 498 6.86 -12.34 -16.12
C ARG A 498 7.12 -11.45 -14.89
N SER A 499 7.83 -11.99 -13.90
CA SER A 499 8.35 -11.26 -12.74
C SER A 499 9.87 -11.32 -12.71
N ASP A 500 10.51 -10.14 -12.72
CA ASP A 500 11.96 -9.96 -12.61
C ASP A 500 12.30 -9.43 -11.21
N TYR A 501 13.09 -10.16 -10.45
CA TYR A 501 13.59 -9.74 -9.14
C TYR A 501 14.80 -8.83 -9.32
N ARG A 502 14.57 -7.53 -9.20
CA ARG A 502 15.54 -6.45 -9.38
C ARG A 502 16.13 -6.10 -8.02
N VAL A 503 17.42 -6.30 -7.85
CA VAL A 503 18.08 -6.13 -6.55
C VAL A 503 19.24 -5.17 -6.60
N VAL A 504 19.49 -4.51 -5.48
CA VAL A 504 20.68 -3.70 -5.20
C VAL A 504 21.62 -4.49 -4.27
N PRO A 505 22.93 -4.37 -4.43
CA PRO A 505 23.88 -5.16 -3.62
C PRO A 505 23.98 -4.69 -2.18
N ALA A 506 23.75 -3.40 -1.91
CA ALA A 506 23.81 -2.81 -0.58
C ALA A 506 22.86 -1.61 -0.47
N VAL A 507 22.41 -1.34 0.78
CA VAL A 507 21.59 -0.16 1.11
C VAL A 507 22.22 0.71 2.20
N THR A 508 23.27 0.23 2.88
CA THR A 508 23.95 0.97 3.95
C THR A 508 25.25 1.65 3.51
N GLN A 509 25.73 1.34 2.31
CA GLN A 509 26.95 1.91 1.74
C GLN A 509 26.70 3.27 1.07
N SER A 510 27.75 4.04 0.82
CA SER A 510 27.65 5.33 0.11
C SER A 510 27.46 5.17 -1.41
N ASP A 511 27.70 3.98 -1.96
CA ASP A 511 27.52 3.61 -3.36
C ASP A 511 26.49 2.49 -3.45
N ASP A 512 25.54 2.64 -4.36
CA ASP A 512 24.47 1.66 -4.55
C ASP A 512 24.90 0.39 -5.30
N GLY A 513 26.07 0.42 -5.95
CA GLY A 513 26.60 -0.70 -6.74
C GLY A 513 25.75 -1.10 -7.95
N GLY A 514 24.75 -0.30 -8.30
CA GLY A 514 23.83 -0.53 -9.41
C GLY A 514 22.67 -1.51 -9.08
N VAL A 515 21.86 -1.81 -10.08
CA VAL A 515 20.73 -2.75 -9.98
C VAL A 515 20.92 -3.92 -10.95
N SER A 516 20.59 -5.13 -10.51
CA SER A 516 20.66 -6.33 -11.34
C SER A 516 19.41 -7.18 -11.22
N THR A 517 19.11 -8.00 -12.24
CA THR A 517 18.08 -9.05 -12.16
C THR A 517 18.74 -10.34 -11.72
N ILE A 518 18.38 -10.84 -10.54
CA ILE A 518 18.97 -12.07 -10.00
C ILE A 518 18.16 -13.33 -10.33
N ALA A 519 16.88 -13.16 -10.61
CA ALA A 519 15.99 -14.25 -11.02
C ALA A 519 14.81 -13.68 -11.82
N SER A 520 14.32 -14.45 -12.75
CA SER A 520 13.11 -14.16 -13.51
C SER A 520 12.20 -15.37 -13.53
N PHE A 521 10.90 -15.15 -13.36
CA PHE A 521 9.91 -16.21 -13.39
C PHE A 521 8.77 -15.86 -14.33
N VAL A 522 8.21 -16.89 -14.96
CA VAL A 522 7.05 -16.76 -15.83
C VAL A 522 5.90 -17.62 -15.34
N VAL A 523 4.68 -17.15 -15.57
CA VAL A 523 3.43 -17.89 -15.32
C VAL A 523 2.61 -17.90 -16.60
N ASP A 524 2.15 -19.07 -17.01
CA ASP A 524 1.17 -19.21 -18.08
C ASP A 524 -0.24 -18.96 -17.52
N ARG A 525 -1.05 -18.17 -18.23
CA ARG A 525 -2.41 -17.82 -17.80
C ARG A 525 -3.30 -19.03 -17.57
N ALA A 526 -3.13 -20.10 -18.37
CA ALA A 526 -3.91 -21.31 -18.29
C ALA A 526 -3.38 -22.31 -17.25
N GLN A 527 -2.14 -22.12 -16.77
CA GLN A 527 -1.45 -23.03 -15.87
C GLN A 527 -0.79 -22.26 -14.73
N PRO A 528 -1.49 -22.07 -13.59
CA PRO A 528 -0.88 -21.46 -12.41
C PRO A 528 0.39 -22.21 -12.00
N GLY A 529 1.35 -21.45 -11.50
CA GLY A 529 2.65 -21.95 -11.08
C GLY A 529 3.79 -21.31 -11.85
N ALA A 530 4.77 -20.81 -11.09
CA ALA A 530 5.92 -20.11 -11.64
C ALA A 530 6.96 -21.11 -12.19
N LEU A 531 7.48 -20.81 -13.35
CA LEU A 531 8.62 -21.46 -13.98
C LEU A 531 9.78 -20.46 -14.06
N LEU A 532 11.00 -20.92 -13.84
CA LEU A 532 12.21 -20.11 -14.04
C LEU A 532 12.33 -19.75 -15.52
N ALA A 533 12.53 -18.45 -15.84
CA ALA A 533 12.58 -17.93 -17.21
C ALA A 533 14.00 -17.97 -17.81
#